data_39664c75031b4e3d2371db74043bd37f
#
_entry.id   39664c75031b4e3d2371db74043bd37f
#
_cell.length_a   1.000
_cell.length_b   1.000
_cell.length_c   1.000
_cell.angle_alpha   90.00
_cell.angle_beta   90.00
_cell.angle_gamma   90.00
#
_symmetry.space_group_name_H-M   'P 1'
#
loop_
_entity.id
_entity.type
_entity.pdbx_description
1 polymer ?
#
loop_
_entity_poly.entity_id
_entity_poly.type
_entity_poly.pdbx_seq_one_letter_code
_entity_poly.pdbx_strand_id
1 'polypeptide(L)'
;MSRRRRSNRPGNSQAKGPVRCNNSEECFGLVRQNRRRSKPTTHALLGESLRLQTEGAPAVHGVQQASSSLDVWSISMKSLAVIGGGITGVTTAYALARRGFTVTLLERHRYAAMETSFANGGQLSASNAETWTHPSTLVKGLKWMLRSDAPLLVNPRPSWHKISWFAEFIASIPRYEANTVETARLAIAAREHLFAWAEAEGIAFDHRREGILHIYRDRKGFEHAGRVSKLLAAGGLERRAVTPQEISAIEPTLAGSYYGGYYTESDSTGDIHRFTQDLAQACERLGVNCQYGQDVLSVRSNGSEARIELKGPEGVTEQSYDGVVVCAGVGSRALARQLGDRVNVYPVKGYSITVNLLDEASRRAAPTVSLLDDETKLVTSRLGEDRFRVAGTAEFNGVNRDIRADRIRPLVDWVQQCFPGVSTRQVVPWAGLRPMMPDMMPKVGRGRQANVFYNTGHGHLGWTLSAATADLLGELVAGAAAPSSVRLPVTAAAA
;
A
#
# COMPACT_ATOMS: atom_id res chain seq x y z
N MET A 1 28.52 27.12 -72.48
CA MET A 1 28.95 25.74 -72.22
C MET A 1 28.68 25.42 -70.73
N SER A 2 27.67 24.61 -70.50
CA SER A 2 27.04 24.30 -69.21
C SER A 2 27.64 23.01 -68.67
N ARG A 3 27.97 22.96 -67.36
CA ARG A 3 28.15 21.72 -66.64
C ARG A 3 27.32 21.77 -65.34
N ARG A 4 26.23 20.99 -65.31
CA ARG A 4 25.41 20.69 -64.16
C ARG A 4 26.19 19.85 -63.13
N ARG A 5 26.24 20.24 -61.85
CA ARG A 5 26.62 19.40 -60.74
C ARG A 5 25.33 18.90 -60.03
N ARG A 6 25.19 17.57 -59.96
CA ARG A 6 24.15 16.90 -59.18
C ARG A 6 24.56 16.94 -57.71
N SER A 7 23.66 17.40 -56.86
CA SER A 7 23.76 17.29 -55.39
C SER A 7 23.07 16.00 -54.93
N ASN A 8 23.83 15.09 -54.30
CA ASN A 8 23.29 13.96 -53.55
C ASN A 8 22.64 14.46 -52.25
N ARG A 9 21.36 14.20 -52.08
CA ARG A 9 20.67 14.27 -50.75
C ARG A 9 20.81 12.92 -50.07
N PRO A 10 21.14 12.86 -48.74
CA PRO A 10 21.07 11.63 -47.97
C PRO A 10 19.62 11.35 -47.56
N GLY A 11 19.27 10.08 -47.55
CA GLY A 11 17.95 9.55 -47.32
C GLY A 11 17.40 9.83 -45.91
N ASN A 12 16.12 10.05 -45.90
CA ASN A 12 15.25 10.24 -44.73
C ASN A 12 15.13 8.93 -43.94
N SER A 13 15.76 8.82 -42.78
CA SER A 13 15.47 7.75 -41.81
C SER A 13 14.17 8.06 -41.12
N GLN A 14 13.12 7.31 -41.45
CA GLN A 14 11.84 7.35 -40.75
C GLN A 14 12.07 7.02 -39.29
N ALA A 15 11.78 7.96 -38.41
CA ALA A 15 11.63 7.77 -36.98
C ALA A 15 10.45 6.84 -36.73
N LYS A 16 10.72 5.62 -36.24
CA LYS A 16 9.69 4.71 -35.73
C LYS A 16 8.99 5.39 -34.57
N GLY A 17 7.69 5.56 -34.70
CA GLY A 17 6.82 6.09 -33.64
C GLY A 17 6.80 5.21 -32.37
N PRO A 18 6.29 5.73 -31.27
CA PRO A 18 6.32 5.04 -29.97
C PRO A 18 5.54 3.73 -30.03
N VAL A 19 6.19 2.66 -29.61
CA VAL A 19 5.57 1.34 -29.44
C VAL A 19 4.50 1.47 -28.35
N ARG A 20 3.24 1.30 -28.70
CA ARG A 20 2.14 1.15 -27.74
C ARG A 20 2.19 -0.27 -27.19
N CYS A 21 2.66 -0.45 -25.96
CA CYS A 21 2.44 -1.67 -25.21
C CYS A 21 0.98 -1.66 -24.70
N ASN A 22 0.11 -2.40 -25.37
CA ASN A 22 -1.32 -2.47 -25.02
C ASN A 22 -1.64 -3.60 -24.02
N ASN A 23 -0.66 -4.39 -23.57
CA ASN A 23 -0.89 -5.46 -22.59
C ASN A 23 0.26 -5.54 -21.60
N SER A 24 -0.09 -5.63 -20.32
CA SER A 24 0.81 -5.88 -19.20
C SER A 24 1.56 -7.24 -19.28
N GLU A 25 1.21 -8.10 -20.21
CA GLU A 25 1.76 -9.46 -20.34
C GLU A 25 3.17 -9.52 -20.94
N GLU A 26 3.53 -8.62 -21.85
CA GLU A 26 4.86 -8.65 -22.49
C GLU A 26 6.02 -8.21 -21.59
N CYS A 27 5.74 -7.46 -20.51
CA CYS A 27 6.77 -7.05 -19.55
C CYS A 27 7.19 -8.18 -18.57
N PHE A 28 6.50 -9.32 -18.56
CA PHE A 28 6.67 -10.38 -17.55
C PHE A 28 7.74 -11.44 -17.90
N GLY A 29 8.21 -11.50 -19.14
CA GLY A 29 9.13 -12.55 -19.58
C GLY A 29 10.54 -12.51 -18.98
N LEU A 30 10.98 -11.37 -18.48
CA LEU A 30 12.39 -11.15 -18.08
C LEU A 30 12.72 -11.46 -16.61
N VAL A 31 11.73 -11.70 -15.76
CA VAL A 31 11.96 -11.88 -14.30
C VAL A 31 12.19 -13.35 -13.90
N ARG A 32 12.01 -14.34 -14.81
CA ARG A 32 12.02 -15.78 -14.44
C ARG A 32 13.36 -16.52 -14.50
N GLN A 33 14.48 -15.92 -14.87
CA GLN A 33 15.70 -16.70 -15.22
C GLN A 33 16.82 -16.77 -14.16
N ASN A 34 16.62 -16.42 -12.89
CA ASN A 34 17.70 -16.60 -11.92
C ASN A 34 17.23 -17.27 -10.61
N ARG A 35 16.84 -18.55 -10.67
CA ARG A 35 16.79 -19.42 -9.50
C ARG A 35 17.81 -20.56 -9.63
N ARG A 36 19.01 -20.38 -9.12
CA ARG A 36 19.88 -21.51 -8.75
C ARG A 36 19.65 -21.85 -7.29
N ARG A 37 19.32 -23.14 -7.08
CA ARG A 37 19.04 -23.77 -5.78
C ARG A 37 20.32 -23.87 -4.96
N SER A 38 20.34 -23.34 -3.73
CA SER A 38 21.25 -23.76 -2.66
C SER A 38 20.49 -24.68 -1.70
N LYS A 39 21.07 -25.85 -1.42
CA LYS A 39 20.54 -26.84 -0.47
C LYS A 39 20.89 -26.42 0.97
N PRO A 40 20.02 -26.61 1.94
CA PRO A 40 20.38 -26.42 3.35
C PRO A 40 21.08 -27.67 3.94
N THR A 41 22.10 -27.42 4.71
CA THR A 41 22.83 -28.43 5.51
C THR A 41 22.14 -28.53 6.87
N THR A 42 21.80 -29.75 7.23
CA THR A 42 21.17 -30.13 8.50
C THR A 42 22.24 -30.20 9.62
N HIS A 43 22.02 -29.53 10.75
CA HIS A 43 22.63 -29.86 12.02
C HIS A 43 21.57 -30.10 13.09
N ALA A 44 21.54 -31.33 13.57
CA ALA A 44 20.74 -31.76 14.72
C ALA A 44 21.48 -31.46 16.02
N LEU A 45 20.81 -30.94 17.03
CA LEU A 45 21.21 -31.05 18.42
C LEU A 45 19.99 -31.32 19.33
N LEU A 46 20.25 -32.23 20.21
CA LEU A 46 19.40 -32.98 21.11
C LEU A 46 18.74 -32.16 22.23
N GLY A 47 17.60 -32.68 22.69
CA GLY A 47 16.75 -32.13 23.70
C GLY A 47 17.19 -32.33 25.14
N GLU A 48 16.47 -31.69 26.03
CA GLU A 48 16.31 -32.10 27.42
C GLU A 48 14.92 -31.68 27.96
N SER A 49 14.23 -32.66 28.50
CA SER A 49 12.91 -32.57 29.13
C SER A 49 13.04 -32.09 30.57
N LEU A 50 12.32 -31.07 30.99
CA LEU A 50 12.07 -30.79 32.41
C LEU A 50 10.57 -30.99 32.69
N ARG A 51 10.26 -32.04 33.48
CA ARG A 51 8.95 -32.27 34.12
C ARG A 51 8.91 -31.46 35.40
N LEU A 52 7.86 -30.67 35.59
CA LEU A 52 7.46 -30.14 36.88
C LEU A 52 6.11 -30.75 37.29
N GLN A 53 6.13 -31.34 38.48
CA GLN A 53 5.00 -31.94 39.17
C GLN A 53 4.08 -30.82 39.74
N THR A 54 2.78 -31.02 39.61
CA THR A 54 1.77 -30.19 40.29
C THR A 54 1.19 -31.01 41.43
N GLU A 55 1.40 -30.52 42.67
CA GLU A 55 0.67 -30.97 43.87
C GLU A 55 -0.63 -30.17 44.04
N GLY A 56 -1.61 -30.82 44.65
CA GLY A 56 -3.02 -30.44 44.68
C GLY A 56 -3.38 -29.31 45.65
N ALA A 57 -4.56 -28.77 45.43
CA ALA A 57 -5.30 -27.95 46.36
C ALA A 57 -6.82 -28.28 46.30
N PRO A 58 -7.56 -28.08 47.38
CA PRO A 58 -8.81 -28.79 47.66
C PRO A 58 -10.08 -28.10 47.09
N ALA A 59 -11.11 -28.93 46.95
CA ALA A 59 -12.46 -28.56 46.50
C ALA A 59 -13.20 -27.66 47.49
N VAL A 60 -13.83 -26.57 46.98
CA VAL A 60 -14.83 -25.78 47.69
C VAL A 60 -16.19 -25.95 46.99
N HIS A 61 -17.18 -26.35 47.80
CA HIS A 61 -18.57 -26.60 47.40
C HIS A 61 -19.37 -25.31 47.12
N GLY A 62 -20.13 -25.35 46.04
CA GLY A 62 -21.54 -24.97 45.96
C GLY A 62 -21.87 -23.46 46.00
N VAL A 63 -22.04 -22.83 44.81
CA VAL A 63 -23.04 -21.78 44.60
C VAL A 63 -23.78 -22.04 43.32
N GLN A 64 -25.07 -22.39 43.40
CA GLN A 64 -26.00 -22.42 42.27
C GLN A 64 -26.17 -21.01 41.73
N GLN A 65 -25.62 -20.72 40.55
CA GLN A 65 -25.96 -19.55 39.77
C GLN A 65 -27.14 -19.86 38.85
N ALA A 66 -28.21 -19.13 39.05
CA ALA A 66 -29.34 -19.05 38.16
C ALA A 66 -28.84 -18.56 36.78
N SER A 67 -28.91 -19.40 35.75
CA SER A 67 -28.68 -19.03 34.38
C SER A 67 -29.85 -18.22 33.86
N SER A 68 -29.72 -16.89 33.86
CA SER A 68 -30.56 -16.04 33.00
C SER A 68 -30.00 -16.19 31.58
N SER A 69 -30.71 -16.93 30.73
CA SER A 69 -30.46 -17.03 29.30
C SER A 69 -30.69 -15.68 28.63
N LEU A 70 -29.64 -14.88 28.54
CA LEU A 70 -29.55 -13.88 27.49
C LEU A 70 -29.07 -14.64 26.25
N ASP A 71 -30.02 -15.09 25.46
CA ASP A 71 -29.78 -15.51 24.07
C ASP A 71 -29.26 -14.32 23.27
N VAL A 72 -27.98 -14.02 23.44
CA VAL A 72 -27.20 -13.23 22.46
C VAL A 72 -27.10 -14.12 21.23
N TRP A 73 -27.80 -13.78 20.18
CA TRP A 73 -27.66 -14.38 18.85
C TRP A 73 -26.21 -14.20 18.38
N SER A 74 -25.33 -15.09 18.85
CA SER A 74 -24.02 -15.26 18.29
C SER A 74 -24.24 -15.90 16.90
N ILE A 75 -24.34 -15.09 15.87
CA ILE A 75 -24.17 -15.57 14.50
C ILE A 75 -22.74 -16.11 14.46
N SER A 76 -22.62 -17.43 14.56
CA SER A 76 -21.32 -18.12 14.44
C SER A 76 -20.86 -18.04 13.00
N MET A 77 -20.34 -16.88 12.56
CA MET A 77 -19.68 -16.75 11.27
C MET A 77 -18.46 -17.65 11.26
N LYS A 78 -18.47 -18.66 10.40
CA LYS A 78 -17.34 -19.59 10.22
C LYS A 78 -16.62 -19.38 8.91
N SER A 79 -17.38 -19.11 7.83
CA SER A 79 -16.86 -18.96 6.46
C SER A 79 -16.92 -17.49 6.01
N LEU A 80 -15.80 -16.97 5.55
CA LEU A 80 -15.65 -15.58 5.13
C LEU A 80 -15.03 -15.48 3.74
N ALA A 81 -15.65 -14.67 2.87
CA ALA A 81 -15.02 -14.26 1.62
C ALA A 81 -14.24 -12.96 1.82
N VAL A 82 -13.00 -12.92 1.39
CA VAL A 82 -12.18 -11.70 1.28
C VAL A 82 -12.05 -11.35 -0.19
N ILE A 83 -12.57 -10.19 -0.61
CA ILE A 83 -12.55 -9.76 -2.01
C ILE A 83 -11.37 -8.84 -2.28
N GLY A 84 -10.41 -9.31 -3.09
CA GLY A 84 -9.20 -8.60 -3.52
C GLY A 84 -7.92 -9.17 -2.93
N GLY A 85 -6.97 -9.58 -3.78
CA GLY A 85 -5.68 -10.18 -3.43
C GLY A 85 -4.52 -9.16 -3.39
N GLY A 86 -4.79 -7.87 -3.14
CA GLY A 86 -3.76 -6.89 -2.80
C GLY A 86 -3.28 -7.03 -1.37
N ILE A 87 -2.29 -6.21 -0.94
CA ILE A 87 -1.72 -6.30 0.41
C ILE A 87 -2.80 -6.26 1.50
N THR A 88 -3.82 -5.40 1.38
CA THR A 88 -4.88 -5.29 2.39
C THR A 88 -5.76 -6.53 2.46
N GLY A 89 -6.03 -7.18 1.32
CA GLY A 89 -6.82 -8.43 1.32
C GLY A 89 -6.03 -9.62 1.82
N VAL A 90 -4.77 -9.75 1.42
CA VAL A 90 -3.90 -10.85 1.87
C VAL A 90 -3.62 -10.76 3.37
N THR A 91 -3.30 -9.56 3.91
CA THR A 91 -3.14 -9.37 5.36
C THR A 91 -4.42 -9.64 6.12
N THR A 92 -5.58 -9.25 5.57
CA THR A 92 -6.89 -9.54 6.16
C THR A 92 -7.18 -11.05 6.19
N ALA A 93 -6.95 -11.75 5.08
CA ALA A 93 -7.14 -13.21 5.00
C ALA A 93 -6.22 -13.92 5.99
N TYR A 94 -4.97 -13.49 6.11
CA TYR A 94 -4.01 -14.02 7.08
C TYR A 94 -4.48 -13.80 8.53
N ALA A 95 -4.88 -12.58 8.87
CA ALA A 95 -5.35 -12.25 10.22
C ALA A 95 -6.61 -13.03 10.63
N LEU A 96 -7.55 -13.26 9.70
CA LEU A 96 -8.76 -14.04 9.93
C LEU A 96 -8.47 -15.54 10.03
N ALA A 97 -7.63 -16.09 9.16
CA ALA A 97 -7.23 -17.50 9.20
C ALA A 97 -6.52 -17.85 10.53
N ARG A 98 -5.64 -16.99 11.01
CA ARG A 98 -5.00 -17.14 12.33
C ARG A 98 -5.96 -17.11 13.50
N ARG A 99 -7.16 -16.57 13.32
CA ARG A 99 -8.24 -16.56 14.31
C ARG A 99 -9.22 -17.74 14.14
N GLY A 100 -8.91 -18.69 13.25
CA GLY A 100 -9.68 -19.91 13.04
C GLY A 100 -10.88 -19.81 12.11
N PHE A 101 -11.01 -18.69 11.35
CA PHE A 101 -12.04 -18.59 10.33
C PHE A 101 -11.68 -19.41 9.08
N THR A 102 -12.68 -20.01 8.46
CA THR A 102 -12.56 -20.57 7.12
C THR A 102 -12.62 -19.42 6.11
N VAL A 103 -11.49 -19.13 5.45
CA VAL A 103 -11.37 -17.96 4.58
C VAL A 103 -11.22 -18.37 3.12
N THR A 104 -11.98 -17.72 2.23
CA THR A 104 -11.76 -17.75 0.78
C THR A 104 -11.29 -16.37 0.33
N LEU A 105 -10.11 -16.30 -0.29
CA LEU A 105 -9.57 -15.09 -0.91
C LEU A 105 -9.91 -15.09 -2.42
N LEU A 106 -10.68 -14.11 -2.85
CA LEU A 106 -11.12 -13.96 -4.24
C LEU A 106 -10.29 -12.87 -4.94
N GLU A 107 -9.52 -13.23 -5.97
CA GLU A 107 -8.69 -12.31 -6.74
C GLU A 107 -8.92 -12.49 -8.24
N ARG A 108 -9.16 -11.38 -8.96
CA ARG A 108 -9.43 -11.40 -10.40
C ARG A 108 -8.21 -11.69 -11.26
N HIS A 109 -7.02 -11.40 -10.76
CA HIS A 109 -5.77 -11.68 -11.45
C HIS A 109 -5.28 -13.10 -11.17
N ARG A 110 -4.30 -13.54 -11.96
CA ARG A 110 -3.71 -14.89 -11.89
C ARG A 110 -2.89 -15.19 -10.64
N TYR A 111 -2.60 -14.17 -9.80
CA TYR A 111 -1.93 -14.28 -8.50
C TYR A 111 -2.11 -12.98 -7.71
N ALA A 112 -1.75 -12.99 -6.42
CA ALA A 112 -1.86 -11.85 -5.54
C ALA A 112 -0.89 -10.71 -5.90
N ALA A 113 -1.22 -9.47 -5.53
CA ALA A 113 -0.39 -8.26 -5.68
C ALA A 113 -0.21 -7.73 -7.11
N MET A 114 -1.10 -8.00 -8.03
CA MET A 114 -0.97 -7.54 -9.42
C MET A 114 -1.49 -6.10 -9.68
N GLU A 115 -2.11 -5.45 -8.69
CA GLU A 115 -2.59 -4.06 -8.80
C GLU A 115 -1.66 -3.09 -8.06
N THR A 116 -2.18 -2.22 -7.20
CA THR A 116 -1.39 -1.19 -6.47
C THR A 116 -0.23 -1.76 -5.63
N SER A 117 -0.31 -3.03 -5.24
CA SER A 117 0.76 -3.74 -4.52
C SER A 117 1.88 -4.28 -5.42
N PHE A 118 1.84 -4.05 -6.74
CA PHE A 118 2.83 -4.56 -7.68
C PHE A 118 4.14 -3.76 -7.66
N ALA A 119 4.05 -2.42 -7.80
CA ALA A 119 5.23 -1.57 -7.94
C ALA A 119 5.03 -0.19 -7.30
N ASN A 120 4.58 -0.17 -6.03
CA ASN A 120 4.47 1.06 -5.25
C ASN A 120 5.85 1.59 -4.82
N GLY A 121 5.87 2.63 -3.97
CA GLY A 121 7.09 3.29 -3.51
C GLY A 121 8.01 2.44 -2.62
N GLY A 122 7.57 1.29 -2.14
CA GLY A 122 8.39 0.37 -1.33
C GLY A 122 8.67 0.83 0.10
N GLN A 123 8.09 1.93 0.57
CA GLN A 123 8.29 2.45 1.92
C GLN A 123 7.31 1.87 2.93
N LEU A 124 7.81 1.51 4.11
CA LEU A 124 7.10 1.30 5.37
C LEU A 124 7.36 2.54 6.23
N SER A 125 6.55 3.58 6.00
CA SER A 125 6.84 4.95 6.39
C SER A 125 5.76 5.52 7.30
N ALA A 126 5.96 5.44 8.62
CA ALA A 126 5.15 6.17 9.58
C ALA A 126 5.43 7.69 9.50
N SER A 127 6.61 8.08 9.03
CA SER A 127 6.97 9.49 8.80
C SER A 127 6.18 10.16 7.68
N ASN A 128 5.56 9.39 6.77
CA ASN A 128 4.71 9.89 5.70
C ASN A 128 3.20 9.84 6.06
N ALA A 129 2.88 9.80 7.35
CA ALA A 129 1.50 9.69 7.87
C ALA A 129 0.72 11.02 7.82
N GLU A 130 1.35 12.13 7.43
CA GLU A 130 0.65 13.41 7.24
C GLU A 130 -0.48 13.24 6.21
N THR A 131 -1.72 13.55 6.63
CA THR A 131 -2.86 13.52 5.73
C THR A 131 -2.87 14.74 4.80
N TRP A 132 -3.41 14.58 3.58
CA TRP A 132 -3.42 15.67 2.59
C TRP A 132 -4.53 16.71 2.83
N THR A 133 -5.39 16.50 3.82
CA THR A 133 -6.54 17.36 4.16
C THR A 133 -6.12 18.68 4.82
N HIS A 134 -4.96 19.25 4.47
CA HIS A 134 -4.47 20.54 4.93
C HIS A 134 -4.94 21.67 4.02
N PRO A 135 -5.34 22.87 4.54
CA PRO A 135 -5.81 23.99 3.72
C PRO A 135 -4.83 24.39 2.61
N SER A 136 -3.51 24.35 2.88
CA SER A 136 -2.49 24.67 1.87
C SER A 136 -2.48 23.72 0.67
N THR A 137 -3.00 22.51 0.82
CA THR A 137 -3.08 21.51 -0.27
C THR A 137 -4.03 21.99 -1.37
N LEU A 138 -5.13 22.67 -1.01
CA LEU A 138 -6.07 23.25 -1.98
C LEU A 138 -5.38 24.35 -2.80
N VAL A 139 -4.65 25.25 -2.15
CA VAL A 139 -3.94 26.35 -2.82
C VAL A 139 -2.82 25.81 -3.72
N LYS A 140 -2.04 24.83 -3.22
CA LYS A 140 -1.00 24.15 -4.03
C LYS A 140 -1.64 23.44 -5.21
N GLY A 141 -2.74 22.71 -5.00
CA GLY A 141 -3.48 21.98 -6.04
C GLY A 141 -3.93 22.90 -7.19
N LEU A 142 -4.52 24.07 -6.88
CA LEU A 142 -4.91 25.05 -7.89
C LEU A 142 -3.72 25.56 -8.71
N LYS A 143 -2.58 25.86 -8.06
CA LYS A 143 -1.35 26.28 -8.76
C LYS A 143 -0.80 25.18 -9.67
N TRP A 144 -0.85 23.93 -9.23
CA TRP A 144 -0.35 22.78 -9.99
C TRP A 144 -1.23 22.43 -11.19
N MET A 145 -2.53 22.74 -11.17
CA MET A 145 -3.41 22.54 -12.33
C MET A 145 -3.00 23.33 -13.57
N LEU A 146 -2.19 24.39 -13.40
CA LEU A 146 -1.67 25.22 -14.49
C LEU A 146 -0.39 24.67 -15.14
N ARG A 147 0.17 23.55 -14.64
CA ARG A 147 1.43 22.98 -15.11
C ARG A 147 1.26 21.49 -15.41
N SER A 148 1.66 21.06 -16.60
CA SER A 148 1.56 19.64 -17.04
C SER A 148 2.56 18.71 -16.35
N ASP A 149 3.68 19.24 -15.87
CA ASP A 149 4.77 18.55 -15.19
C ASP A 149 4.60 18.53 -13.64
N ALA A 150 3.55 19.13 -13.12
CA ALA A 150 3.32 19.23 -11.68
C ALA A 150 3.15 17.87 -11.00
N PRO A 151 3.53 17.74 -9.71
CA PRO A 151 3.32 16.51 -8.95
C PRO A 151 1.85 16.07 -8.87
N LEU A 152 0.90 17.02 -8.92
CA LEU A 152 -0.53 16.75 -8.91
C LEU A 152 -1.20 17.25 -10.18
N LEU A 153 -1.95 16.38 -10.85
CA LEU A 153 -2.82 16.74 -11.98
C LEU A 153 -4.26 16.34 -11.71
N VAL A 154 -5.18 17.18 -12.19
CA VAL A 154 -6.62 16.90 -12.14
C VAL A 154 -7.19 17.00 -13.54
N ASN A 155 -7.77 15.91 -14.06
CA ASN A 155 -8.51 15.95 -15.32
C ASN A 155 -9.70 16.93 -15.18
N PRO A 156 -9.82 17.94 -16.03
CA PRO A 156 -10.87 18.96 -15.90
C PRO A 156 -12.28 18.41 -16.19
N ARG A 157 -12.42 17.27 -16.88
CA ARG A 157 -13.73 16.71 -17.18
C ARG A 157 -14.52 16.47 -15.89
N PRO A 158 -15.72 17.06 -15.72
CA PRO A 158 -16.51 16.88 -14.52
C PRO A 158 -17.01 15.42 -14.41
N SER A 159 -17.08 14.91 -13.18
CA SER A 159 -17.79 13.69 -12.85
C SER A 159 -18.37 13.84 -11.45
N TRP A 160 -19.58 13.32 -11.24
CA TRP A 160 -20.22 13.39 -9.91
C TRP A 160 -19.36 12.71 -8.84
N HIS A 161 -18.70 11.61 -9.16
CA HIS A 161 -17.80 10.93 -8.24
C HIS A 161 -16.66 11.85 -7.78
N LYS A 162 -15.99 12.54 -8.71
CA LYS A 162 -14.89 13.46 -8.41
C LYS A 162 -15.37 14.66 -7.60
N ILE A 163 -16.52 15.24 -7.97
CA ILE A 163 -17.11 16.40 -7.28
C ILE A 163 -17.46 16.02 -5.84
N SER A 164 -18.16 14.89 -5.62
CA SER A 164 -18.52 14.43 -4.28
C SER A 164 -17.30 14.09 -3.43
N TRP A 165 -16.25 13.51 -4.04
CA TRP A 165 -15.01 13.22 -3.35
C TRP A 165 -14.29 14.49 -2.88
N PHE A 166 -14.18 15.52 -3.75
CA PHE A 166 -13.57 16.80 -3.37
C PHE A 166 -14.40 17.56 -2.31
N ALA A 167 -15.72 17.49 -2.38
CA ALA A 167 -16.58 18.10 -1.35
C ALA A 167 -16.34 17.47 0.03
N GLU A 168 -16.28 16.13 0.10
CA GLU A 168 -15.97 15.41 1.34
C GLU A 168 -14.52 15.63 1.79
N PHE A 169 -13.56 15.76 0.86
CA PHE A 169 -12.18 16.11 1.18
C PHE A 169 -12.10 17.48 1.87
N ILE A 170 -12.78 18.49 1.33
CA ILE A 170 -12.83 19.82 1.93
C ILE A 170 -13.51 19.77 3.30
N ALA A 171 -14.61 19.04 3.43
CA ALA A 171 -15.30 18.85 4.71
C ALA A 171 -14.44 18.11 5.76
N SER A 172 -13.41 17.41 5.33
CA SER A 172 -12.50 16.67 6.23
C SER A 172 -11.31 17.51 6.73
N ILE A 173 -11.10 18.72 6.20
CA ILE A 173 -9.99 19.62 6.60
C ILE A 173 -9.93 19.85 8.12
N PRO A 174 -11.06 20.09 8.85
CA PRO A 174 -11.00 20.29 10.30
C PRO A 174 -10.45 19.11 11.10
N ARG A 175 -10.43 17.90 10.50
CA ARG A 175 -9.89 16.68 11.11
C ARG A 175 -8.43 16.39 10.79
N TYR A 176 -7.74 17.28 10.08
CA TYR A 176 -6.37 17.10 9.61
C TYR A 176 -5.40 16.64 10.70
N GLU A 177 -5.35 17.33 11.83
CA GLU A 177 -4.43 17.00 12.94
C GLU A 177 -4.77 15.66 13.58
N ALA A 178 -6.04 15.43 13.91
CA ALA A 178 -6.50 14.19 14.51
C ALA A 178 -6.23 12.99 13.58
N ASN A 179 -6.55 13.12 12.28
CA ASN A 179 -6.31 12.06 11.30
C ASN A 179 -4.82 11.80 11.09
N THR A 180 -3.97 12.83 11.12
CA THR A 180 -2.51 12.68 11.01
C THR A 180 -1.94 11.91 12.21
N VAL A 181 -2.34 12.28 13.43
CA VAL A 181 -1.93 11.61 14.67
C VAL A 181 -2.35 10.14 14.65
N GLU A 182 -3.60 9.87 14.28
CA GLU A 182 -4.13 8.51 14.24
C GLU A 182 -3.47 7.66 13.16
N THR A 183 -3.20 8.25 11.99
CA THR A 183 -2.46 7.55 10.92
C THR A 183 -1.05 7.17 11.39
N ALA A 184 -0.37 8.03 12.15
CA ALA A 184 0.96 7.71 12.70
C ALA A 184 0.88 6.55 13.70
N ARG A 185 -0.11 6.52 14.60
CA ARG A 185 -0.33 5.40 15.54
C ARG A 185 -0.57 4.09 14.82
N LEU A 186 -1.48 4.10 13.84
CA LEU A 186 -1.76 2.91 13.02
C LEU A 186 -0.52 2.42 12.27
N ALA A 187 0.31 3.34 11.74
CA ALA A 187 1.52 2.99 11.02
C ALA A 187 2.56 2.32 11.92
N ILE A 188 2.71 2.80 13.16
CA ILE A 188 3.61 2.21 14.15
C ILE A 188 3.13 0.80 14.53
N ALA A 189 1.85 0.65 14.90
CA ALA A 189 1.28 -0.65 15.23
C ALA A 189 1.36 -1.64 14.04
N ALA A 190 1.09 -1.16 12.82
CA ALA A 190 1.16 -2.01 11.63
C ALA A 190 2.56 -2.56 11.36
N ARG A 191 3.60 -1.78 11.65
CA ARG A 191 4.99 -2.19 11.49
C ARG A 191 5.34 -3.37 12.40
N GLU A 192 4.90 -3.34 13.65
CA GLU A 192 5.12 -4.42 14.61
C GLU A 192 4.45 -5.73 14.13
N HIS A 193 3.18 -5.67 13.76
CA HIS A 193 2.48 -6.83 13.20
C HIS A 193 3.12 -7.37 11.92
N LEU A 194 3.49 -6.47 10.99
CA LEU A 194 4.06 -6.85 9.70
C LEU A 194 5.39 -7.59 9.86
N PHE A 195 6.26 -7.10 10.75
CA PHE A 195 7.55 -7.73 11.01
C PHE A 195 7.40 -9.05 11.74
N ALA A 196 6.51 -9.14 12.72
CA ALA A 196 6.22 -10.38 13.41
C ALA A 196 5.67 -11.46 12.44
N TRP A 197 4.81 -11.07 11.50
CA TRP A 197 4.29 -11.99 10.49
C TRP A 197 5.37 -12.40 9.48
N ALA A 198 6.23 -11.47 9.05
CA ALA A 198 7.35 -11.78 8.17
C ALA A 198 8.31 -12.78 8.80
N GLU A 199 8.63 -12.61 10.08
CA GLU A 199 9.49 -13.51 10.84
C GLU A 199 8.84 -14.89 11.03
N ALA A 200 7.59 -14.93 11.48
CA ALA A 200 6.85 -16.16 11.73
C ALA A 200 6.69 -17.03 10.46
N GLU A 201 6.54 -16.40 9.30
CA GLU A 201 6.34 -17.07 8.02
C GLU A 201 7.62 -17.22 7.17
N GLY A 202 8.75 -16.70 7.67
CA GLY A 202 10.04 -16.73 6.95
C GLY A 202 10.03 -15.92 5.65
N ILE A 203 9.31 -14.80 5.60
CA ILE A 203 9.14 -13.97 4.39
C ILE A 203 10.36 -13.09 4.18
N ALA A 204 11.04 -13.26 3.04
CA ALA A 204 12.16 -12.44 2.59
C ALA A 204 11.70 -11.46 1.51
N PHE A 205 11.63 -10.16 1.83
CA PHE A 205 11.05 -9.14 0.95
C PHE A 205 12.00 -7.95 0.67
N ASP A 206 13.30 -8.21 0.59
CA ASP A 206 14.35 -7.19 0.40
C ASP A 206 14.26 -6.06 1.45
N HIS A 207 13.95 -6.41 2.71
CA HIS A 207 13.76 -5.48 3.80
C HIS A 207 15.06 -4.77 4.16
N ARG A 208 15.05 -3.42 4.17
CA ARG A 208 16.16 -2.56 4.60
C ARG A 208 15.70 -1.66 5.75
N ARG A 209 16.42 -1.74 6.87
CA ARG A 209 16.18 -0.95 8.10
C ARG A 209 17.13 0.24 8.19
N GLU A 210 17.27 0.98 7.09
CA GLU A 210 18.17 2.12 6.96
C GLU A 210 17.46 3.47 7.20
N GLY A 211 16.27 3.43 7.80
CA GLY A 211 15.46 4.62 8.00
C GLY A 211 14.93 5.25 6.71
N ILE A 212 14.25 6.40 6.87
CA ILE A 212 13.78 7.23 5.75
C ILE A 212 14.19 8.68 6.02
N LEU A 213 14.79 9.32 5.01
CA LEU A 213 15.24 10.70 5.03
C LEU A 213 14.30 11.56 4.18
N HIS A 214 13.60 12.50 4.80
CA HIS A 214 12.83 13.54 4.12
C HIS A 214 13.73 14.74 3.86
N ILE A 215 13.84 15.20 2.61
CA ILE A 215 14.71 16.30 2.19
C ILE A 215 13.89 17.53 1.80
N TYR A 216 14.38 18.70 2.19
CA TYR A 216 13.77 20.01 1.96
C TYR A 216 14.77 20.97 1.34
N ARG A 217 14.36 21.67 0.25
CA ARG A 217 15.22 22.61 -0.49
C ARG A 217 15.11 24.02 0.04
N ASP A 218 14.03 24.36 0.75
CA ASP A 218 13.78 25.69 1.29
C ASP A 218 13.36 25.67 2.77
N ARG A 219 13.51 26.83 3.41
CA ARG A 219 13.18 27.07 4.81
C ARG A 219 11.70 26.83 5.11
N LYS A 220 10.81 27.20 4.21
CA LYS A 220 9.35 27.10 4.43
C LYS A 220 8.89 25.65 4.50
N GLY A 221 9.39 24.80 3.58
CA GLY A 221 9.14 23.36 3.61
C GLY A 221 9.67 22.71 4.88
N PHE A 222 10.89 23.04 5.28
CA PHE A 222 11.52 22.54 6.49
C PHE A 222 10.76 22.94 7.77
N GLU A 223 10.33 24.21 7.90
CA GLU A 223 9.53 24.68 9.04
C GLU A 223 8.13 24.04 9.06
N HIS A 224 7.53 23.80 7.88
CA HIS A 224 6.27 23.03 7.82
C HIS A 224 6.47 21.62 8.34
N ALA A 225 7.51 20.93 7.90
CA ALA A 225 7.87 19.59 8.38
C ALA A 225 8.12 19.55 9.90
N GLY A 226 8.65 20.62 10.49
CA GLY A 226 8.79 20.77 11.93
C GLY A 226 7.45 20.80 12.68
N ARG A 227 6.44 21.46 12.10
CA ARG A 227 5.07 21.41 12.66
C ARG A 227 4.45 20.02 12.52
N VAL A 228 4.61 19.40 11.36
CA VAL A 228 4.13 18.02 11.13
C VAL A 228 4.82 17.04 12.08
N SER A 229 6.13 17.20 12.34
CA SER A 229 6.87 16.34 13.28
C SER A 229 6.27 16.36 14.70
N LYS A 230 5.71 17.51 15.14
CA LYS A 230 5.00 17.58 16.43
C LYS A 230 3.72 16.75 16.45
N LEU A 231 2.97 16.72 15.33
CA LEU A 231 1.77 15.88 15.20
C LEU A 231 2.17 14.40 15.17
N LEU A 232 3.22 14.05 14.46
CA LEU A 232 3.71 12.67 14.40
C LEU A 232 4.22 12.20 15.77
N ALA A 233 4.89 13.09 16.53
CA ALA A 233 5.32 12.80 17.90
C ALA A 233 4.13 12.57 18.86
N ALA A 234 3.03 13.31 18.69
CA ALA A 234 1.78 13.05 19.41
C ALA A 234 1.17 11.67 19.05
N GLY A 235 1.48 11.15 17.87
CA GLY A 235 1.17 9.78 17.44
C GLY A 235 2.19 8.72 17.87
N GLY A 236 3.28 9.12 18.56
CA GLY A 236 4.34 8.22 19.03
C GLY A 236 5.54 8.07 18.08
N LEU A 237 5.63 8.87 16.99
CA LEU A 237 6.73 8.79 16.05
C LEU A 237 7.75 9.91 16.29
N GLU A 238 8.98 9.53 16.58
CA GLU A 238 10.09 10.47 16.64
C GLU A 238 10.75 10.65 15.26
N ARG A 239 11.01 11.91 14.91
CA ARG A 239 11.76 12.31 13.72
C ARG A 239 12.84 13.31 14.11
N ARG A 240 14.06 13.06 13.69
CA ARG A 240 15.20 13.94 13.98
C ARG A 240 15.40 14.92 12.83
N ALA A 241 15.45 16.23 13.16
CA ALA A 241 15.89 17.25 12.22
C ALA A 241 17.38 17.04 11.92
N VAL A 242 17.78 17.18 10.65
CA VAL A 242 19.15 16.99 10.19
C VAL A 242 19.62 18.18 9.34
N THR A 243 20.87 18.53 9.53
CA THR A 243 21.61 19.56 8.77
C THR A 243 22.00 19.05 7.38
N PRO A 244 22.40 19.95 6.43
CA PRO A 244 22.95 19.53 5.14
C PRO A 244 24.16 18.58 5.26
N GLN A 245 25.03 18.78 6.25
CA GLN A 245 26.20 17.93 6.50
C GLN A 245 25.77 16.53 6.96
N GLU A 246 24.78 16.45 7.84
CA GLU A 246 24.22 15.17 8.28
C GLU A 246 23.47 14.44 7.15
N ILE A 247 22.77 15.17 6.24
CA ILE A 247 22.17 14.58 5.03
C ILE A 247 23.25 13.86 4.21
N SER A 248 24.38 14.53 3.95
CA SER A 248 25.50 13.94 3.20
C SER A 248 26.17 12.77 3.91
N ALA A 249 26.15 12.76 5.25
CA ALA A 249 26.66 11.62 6.03
C ALA A 249 25.69 10.43 6.03
N ILE A 250 24.36 10.68 6.06
CA ILE A 250 23.31 9.64 6.04
C ILE A 250 23.24 8.99 4.65
N GLU A 251 23.24 9.80 3.58
CA GLU A 251 23.20 9.29 2.20
C GLU A 251 24.27 9.98 1.34
N PRO A 252 25.50 9.45 1.32
CA PRO A 252 26.62 10.07 0.63
C PRO A 252 26.50 10.14 -0.88
N THR A 253 25.64 9.31 -1.49
CA THR A 253 25.44 9.29 -2.95
C THR A 253 24.48 10.35 -3.44
N LEU A 254 23.78 11.02 -2.52
CA LEU A 254 22.79 12.06 -2.84
C LEU A 254 23.47 13.36 -3.27
N ALA A 255 23.33 13.74 -4.52
CA ALA A 255 23.81 15.00 -5.06
C ALA A 255 22.81 16.15 -4.84
N GLY A 256 23.30 17.38 -4.84
CA GLY A 256 22.50 18.59 -4.76
C GLY A 256 22.68 19.36 -3.44
N SER A 257 21.90 20.44 -3.29
CA SER A 257 21.92 21.29 -2.09
C SER A 257 20.55 21.27 -1.42
N TYR A 258 20.54 21.11 -0.11
CA TYR A 258 19.34 21.03 0.71
C TYR A 258 19.42 22.02 1.86
N TYR A 259 18.28 22.58 2.25
CA TYR A 259 18.21 23.46 3.43
C TYR A 259 18.32 22.65 4.72
N GLY A 260 17.79 21.43 4.73
CA GLY A 260 17.82 20.50 5.84
C GLY A 260 16.93 19.30 5.55
N GLY A 261 16.82 18.38 6.50
CA GLY A 261 16.00 17.18 6.39
C GLY A 261 15.40 16.77 7.72
N TYR A 262 14.54 15.75 7.65
CA TYR A 262 14.07 14.99 8.80
C TYR A 262 14.33 13.51 8.57
N TYR A 263 15.08 12.91 9.50
CA TYR A 263 15.41 11.49 9.45
C TYR A 263 14.58 10.70 10.46
N THR A 264 14.02 9.59 10.00
CA THR A 264 13.23 8.66 10.81
C THR A 264 13.89 7.29 10.78
N GLU A 265 14.66 6.99 11.78
CA GLU A 265 15.45 5.76 11.89
C GLU A 265 14.58 4.50 11.94
N SER A 266 13.42 4.60 12.60
CA SER A 266 12.50 3.49 12.78
C SER A 266 11.70 3.11 11.52
N ASP A 267 11.69 3.93 10.48
CA ASP A 267 11.08 3.60 9.20
C ASP A 267 11.98 2.67 8.37
N SER A 268 11.42 2.03 7.36
CA SER A 268 12.14 1.04 6.56
C SER A 268 11.57 0.93 5.14
N THR A 269 12.20 0.10 4.32
CA THR A 269 11.73 -0.21 2.96
C THR A 269 11.76 -1.70 2.67
N GLY A 270 11.04 -2.10 1.63
CA GLY A 270 11.07 -3.47 1.14
C GLY A 270 10.25 -3.65 -0.12
N ASP A 271 10.22 -4.86 -0.64
CA ASP A 271 9.43 -5.24 -1.81
C ASP A 271 8.05 -5.72 -1.40
N ILE A 272 7.05 -4.82 -1.47
CA ILE A 272 5.65 -5.14 -1.16
C ILE A 272 5.11 -6.29 -2.03
N HIS A 273 5.55 -6.38 -3.29
CA HIS A 273 5.07 -7.42 -4.20
C HIS A 273 5.50 -8.81 -3.71
N ARG A 274 6.79 -8.96 -3.35
CA ARG A 274 7.31 -10.20 -2.75
C ARG A 274 6.62 -10.51 -1.44
N PHE A 275 6.56 -9.52 -0.53
CA PHE A 275 5.89 -9.70 0.76
C PHE A 275 4.44 -10.19 0.60
N THR A 276 3.67 -9.54 -0.29
CA THR A 276 2.25 -9.90 -0.49
C THR A 276 2.10 -11.30 -1.08
N GLN A 277 2.96 -11.68 -2.03
CA GLN A 277 2.92 -13.02 -2.62
C GLN A 277 3.30 -14.11 -1.62
N ASP A 278 4.37 -13.90 -0.85
CA ASP A 278 4.84 -14.89 0.11
C ASP A 278 3.83 -15.01 1.28
N LEU A 279 3.20 -13.90 1.71
CA LEU A 279 2.13 -13.95 2.70
C LEU A 279 0.86 -14.63 2.16
N ALA A 280 0.55 -14.49 0.86
CA ALA A 280 -0.55 -15.24 0.25
C ALA A 280 -0.27 -16.75 0.24
N GLN A 281 0.97 -17.18 -0.01
CA GLN A 281 1.38 -18.57 0.14
C GLN A 281 1.28 -19.03 1.61
N ALA A 282 1.59 -18.17 2.58
CA ALA A 282 1.37 -18.47 4.00
C ALA A 282 -0.13 -18.66 4.31
N CYS A 283 -1.00 -17.83 3.72
CA CYS A 283 -2.45 -18.03 3.82
C CYS A 283 -2.88 -19.42 3.31
N GLU A 284 -2.35 -19.85 2.16
CA GLU A 284 -2.64 -21.19 1.60
C GLU A 284 -2.18 -22.31 2.55
N ARG A 285 -1.01 -22.16 3.19
CA ARG A 285 -0.53 -23.11 4.21
C ARG A 285 -1.43 -23.15 5.45
N LEU A 286 -2.07 -22.04 5.80
CA LEU A 286 -3.06 -21.93 6.89
C LEU A 286 -4.47 -22.42 6.50
N GLY A 287 -4.65 -22.92 5.27
CA GLY A 287 -5.93 -23.43 4.79
C GLY A 287 -6.85 -22.39 4.17
N VAL A 288 -6.36 -21.20 3.86
CA VAL A 288 -7.12 -20.22 3.07
C VAL A 288 -7.29 -20.71 1.64
N ASN A 289 -8.52 -20.75 1.15
CA ASN A 289 -8.82 -21.07 -0.24
C ASN A 289 -8.56 -19.84 -1.14
N CYS A 290 -7.36 -19.75 -1.74
CA CYS A 290 -7.01 -18.66 -2.64
C CYS A 290 -7.50 -18.95 -4.06
N GLN A 291 -8.57 -18.27 -4.47
CA GLN A 291 -9.16 -18.39 -5.81
C GLN A 291 -8.70 -17.22 -6.69
N TYR A 292 -7.75 -17.50 -7.58
CA TYR A 292 -7.23 -16.54 -8.55
C TYR A 292 -7.97 -16.63 -9.88
N GLY A 293 -7.98 -15.54 -10.66
CA GLY A 293 -8.71 -15.47 -11.94
C GLY A 293 -10.22 -15.35 -11.77
N GLN A 294 -10.69 -14.96 -10.58
CA GLN A 294 -12.11 -14.85 -10.24
C GLN A 294 -12.52 -13.37 -10.14
N ASP A 295 -13.21 -12.84 -11.14
CA ASP A 295 -13.73 -11.48 -11.12
C ASP A 295 -15.10 -11.45 -10.43
N VAL A 296 -15.22 -10.65 -9.38
CA VAL A 296 -16.49 -10.50 -8.64
C VAL A 296 -17.41 -9.57 -9.42
N LEU A 297 -18.48 -10.13 -10.00
CA LEU A 297 -19.49 -9.41 -10.75
C LEU A 297 -20.51 -8.75 -9.83
N SER A 298 -21.01 -9.49 -8.86
CA SER A 298 -21.97 -8.98 -7.88
C SER A 298 -21.75 -9.55 -6.49
N VAL A 299 -22.15 -8.77 -5.48
CA VAL A 299 -22.18 -9.17 -4.08
C VAL A 299 -23.50 -8.72 -3.45
N ARG A 300 -24.16 -9.64 -2.74
CA ARG A 300 -25.42 -9.39 -2.04
C ARG A 300 -25.32 -9.95 -0.63
N SER A 301 -26.01 -9.34 0.31
CA SER A 301 -26.11 -9.85 1.67
C SER A 301 -27.52 -9.64 2.20
N ASN A 302 -27.99 -10.57 3.01
CA ASN A 302 -29.24 -10.48 3.76
C ASN A 302 -29.00 -10.31 5.28
N GLY A 303 -27.72 -10.11 5.69
CA GLY A 303 -27.31 -9.96 7.08
C GLY A 303 -26.83 -11.27 7.75
N SER A 304 -27.19 -12.43 7.22
CA SER A 304 -26.75 -13.75 7.69
C SER A 304 -25.96 -14.55 6.64
N GLU A 305 -26.23 -14.30 5.37
CA GLU A 305 -25.56 -14.95 4.23
C GLU A 305 -25.09 -13.88 3.24
N ALA A 306 -23.87 -14.01 2.73
CA ALA A 306 -23.33 -13.22 1.64
C ALA A 306 -23.21 -14.10 0.39
N ARG A 307 -23.83 -13.69 -0.72
CA ARG A 307 -23.77 -14.35 -2.03
C ARG A 307 -22.94 -13.55 -2.98
N ILE A 308 -22.00 -14.20 -3.63
CA ILE A 308 -21.03 -13.60 -4.53
C ILE A 308 -21.09 -14.30 -5.88
N GLU A 309 -21.43 -13.53 -6.91
CA GLU A 309 -21.38 -13.97 -8.29
C GLU A 309 -19.98 -13.72 -8.86
N LEU A 310 -19.35 -14.77 -9.35
CA LEU A 310 -17.98 -14.79 -9.84
C LEU A 310 -17.94 -15.10 -11.32
N LYS A 311 -17.02 -14.46 -12.05
CA LYS A 311 -16.66 -14.83 -13.42
C LYS A 311 -15.24 -15.36 -13.42
N GLY A 312 -15.11 -16.66 -13.60
CA GLY A 312 -13.84 -17.36 -13.75
C GLY A 312 -13.63 -17.89 -15.17
N PRO A 313 -12.54 -18.65 -15.38
CA PRO A 313 -12.22 -19.28 -16.67
C PRO A 313 -13.31 -20.26 -17.16
N GLU A 314 -14.01 -20.90 -16.23
CA GLU A 314 -15.06 -21.89 -16.52
C GLU A 314 -16.46 -21.28 -16.68
N GLY A 315 -16.58 -19.96 -16.57
CA GLY A 315 -17.84 -19.25 -16.69
C GLY A 315 -18.27 -18.49 -15.43
N VAL A 316 -19.58 -18.28 -15.30
CA VAL A 316 -20.17 -17.56 -14.16
C VAL A 316 -20.67 -18.57 -13.13
N THR A 317 -20.27 -18.39 -11.87
CA THR A 317 -20.69 -19.21 -10.72
C THR A 317 -21.15 -18.32 -9.58
N GLU A 318 -21.97 -18.86 -8.67
CA GLU A 318 -22.35 -18.19 -7.42
C GLU A 318 -21.82 -18.99 -6.23
N GLN A 319 -21.24 -18.29 -5.25
CA GLN A 319 -20.75 -18.87 -4.00
C GLN A 319 -21.39 -18.14 -2.81
N SER A 320 -21.67 -18.88 -1.73
CA SER A 320 -22.27 -18.38 -0.50
C SER A 320 -21.31 -18.49 0.68
N TYR A 321 -21.35 -17.49 1.55
CA TYR A 321 -20.50 -17.37 2.75
C TYR A 321 -21.31 -16.79 3.92
N ASP A 322 -20.89 -17.05 5.16
CA ASP A 322 -21.50 -16.41 6.33
C ASP A 322 -21.24 -14.90 6.36
N GLY A 323 -20.12 -14.45 5.82
CA GLY A 323 -19.81 -13.02 5.73
C GLY A 323 -18.83 -12.67 4.63
N VAL A 324 -18.68 -11.38 4.36
CA VAL A 324 -17.80 -10.84 3.32
C VAL A 324 -16.99 -9.66 3.81
N VAL A 325 -15.70 -9.64 3.44
CA VAL A 325 -14.79 -8.51 3.66
C VAL A 325 -14.37 -7.92 2.32
N VAL A 326 -14.68 -6.64 2.11
CA VAL A 326 -14.34 -5.93 0.87
C VAL A 326 -12.98 -5.25 1.01
N CYS A 327 -11.96 -5.82 0.33
CA CYS A 327 -10.58 -5.34 0.25
C CYS A 327 -10.17 -4.98 -1.20
N ALA A 328 -11.14 -4.63 -2.05
CA ALA A 328 -10.99 -4.54 -3.50
C ALA A 328 -10.38 -3.22 -4.00
N GLY A 329 -9.66 -2.48 -3.15
CA GLY A 329 -9.00 -1.22 -3.52
C GLY A 329 -9.97 -0.25 -4.18
N VAL A 330 -9.68 0.23 -5.40
CA VAL A 330 -10.57 1.16 -6.13
C VAL A 330 -11.91 0.51 -6.54
N GLY A 331 -11.98 -0.82 -6.62
CA GLY A 331 -13.20 -1.57 -6.87
C GLY A 331 -14.18 -1.56 -5.69
N SER A 332 -13.72 -1.28 -4.48
CA SER A 332 -14.54 -1.33 -3.26
C SER A 332 -15.76 -0.41 -3.32
N ARG A 333 -15.66 0.74 -4.02
CA ARG A 333 -16.79 1.65 -4.17
C ARG A 333 -17.99 1.02 -4.90
N ALA A 334 -17.71 0.24 -5.94
CA ALA A 334 -18.77 -0.41 -6.73
C ALA A 334 -19.44 -1.53 -5.91
N LEU A 335 -18.65 -2.34 -5.22
CA LEU A 335 -19.15 -3.43 -4.37
C LEU A 335 -19.93 -2.89 -3.17
N ALA A 336 -19.43 -1.83 -2.52
CA ALA A 336 -20.14 -1.19 -1.39
C ALA A 336 -21.53 -0.69 -1.81
N ARG A 337 -21.65 -0.09 -3.01
CA ARG A 337 -22.97 0.33 -3.53
C ARG A 337 -23.96 -0.82 -3.70
N GLN A 338 -23.49 -1.99 -4.12
CA GLN A 338 -24.34 -3.18 -4.24
C GLN A 338 -24.80 -3.68 -2.86
N LEU A 339 -23.97 -3.51 -1.83
CA LEU A 339 -24.26 -3.85 -0.44
C LEU A 339 -25.07 -2.77 0.30
N GLY A 340 -25.45 -1.68 -0.38
CA GLY A 340 -26.20 -0.56 0.21
C GLY A 340 -25.35 0.41 1.03
N ASP A 341 -24.01 0.30 0.96
CA ASP A 341 -23.07 1.12 1.70
C ASP A 341 -22.43 2.22 0.84
N ARG A 342 -21.98 3.28 1.50
CA ARG A 342 -21.23 4.36 0.88
C ARG A 342 -19.75 4.29 1.26
N VAL A 343 -18.91 3.90 0.31
CA VAL A 343 -17.44 3.95 0.40
C VAL A 343 -16.92 4.81 -0.73
N ASN A 344 -16.59 6.09 -0.45
CA ASN A 344 -16.26 7.07 -1.48
C ASN A 344 -14.77 7.03 -1.86
N VAL A 345 -14.24 5.85 -2.15
CA VAL A 345 -12.88 5.67 -2.66
C VAL A 345 -12.77 6.26 -4.06
N TYR A 346 -11.79 7.17 -4.27
CA TYR A 346 -11.45 7.68 -5.59
C TYR A 346 -10.09 7.13 -6.06
N PRO A 347 -9.98 6.69 -7.34
CA PRO A 347 -8.70 6.24 -7.91
C PRO A 347 -7.79 7.43 -8.18
N VAL A 348 -6.70 7.54 -7.40
CA VAL A 348 -5.65 8.54 -7.64
C VAL A 348 -4.44 7.82 -8.22
N LYS A 349 -4.19 8.06 -9.51
CA LYS A 349 -3.10 7.42 -10.24
C LYS A 349 -1.76 7.97 -9.78
N GLY A 350 -0.83 7.07 -9.48
CA GLY A 350 0.58 7.37 -9.25
C GLY A 350 1.46 6.64 -10.25
N TYR A 351 2.66 7.16 -10.45
CA TYR A 351 3.65 6.56 -11.34
C TYR A 351 4.86 6.09 -10.55
N SER A 352 5.51 5.05 -11.03
CA SER A 352 6.82 4.64 -10.55
C SER A 352 7.72 4.21 -11.70
N ILE A 353 9.01 4.23 -11.43
CA ILE A 353 10.02 3.61 -12.26
C ILE A 353 10.85 2.65 -11.42
N THR A 354 11.25 1.55 -12.00
CA THR A 354 12.30 0.69 -11.47
C THR A 354 13.52 0.81 -12.36
N VAL A 355 14.59 1.37 -11.82
CA VAL A 355 15.89 1.44 -12.49
C VAL A 355 16.63 0.14 -12.19
N ASN A 356 16.99 -0.63 -13.24
CA ASN A 356 17.79 -1.83 -13.10
C ASN A 356 19.28 -1.43 -13.01
N LEU A 357 19.94 -1.78 -11.91
CA LEU A 357 21.33 -1.45 -11.61
C LEU A 357 22.23 -2.57 -12.12
N LEU A 358 22.50 -2.54 -13.44
CA LEU A 358 23.15 -3.65 -14.13
C LEU A 358 24.65 -3.74 -13.87
N ASP A 359 25.28 -2.61 -13.62
CA ASP A 359 26.73 -2.50 -13.41
C ASP A 359 27.05 -2.11 -11.95
N GLU A 360 28.28 -2.42 -11.54
CA GLU A 360 28.77 -2.16 -10.19
C GLU A 360 28.85 -0.67 -9.85
N ALA A 361 29.11 0.18 -10.84
CA ALA A 361 29.16 1.63 -10.66
C ALA A 361 27.76 2.16 -10.31
N SER A 362 26.74 1.76 -11.05
CA SER A 362 25.33 2.10 -10.75
C SER A 362 24.88 1.55 -9.41
N ARG A 363 25.28 0.31 -9.04
CA ARG A 363 24.96 -0.27 -7.72
C ARG A 363 25.54 0.54 -6.58
N ARG A 364 26.79 1.00 -6.71
CA ARG A 364 27.44 1.85 -5.68
C ARG A 364 26.91 3.27 -5.63
N ALA A 365 26.47 3.80 -6.78
CA ALA A 365 25.93 5.16 -6.88
C ALA A 365 24.47 5.29 -6.48
N ALA A 366 23.71 4.18 -6.40
CA ALA A 366 22.33 4.20 -6.00
C ALA A 366 22.17 4.26 -4.48
N PRO A 367 21.16 5.01 -3.95
CA PRO A 367 21.00 5.22 -2.53
C PRO A 367 20.74 3.91 -1.78
N THR A 368 21.21 3.86 -0.54
CA THR A 368 20.89 2.81 0.43
C THR A 368 19.78 3.26 1.36
N VAL A 369 19.79 4.52 1.77
CA VAL A 369 18.74 5.14 2.57
C VAL A 369 17.59 5.57 1.68
N SER A 370 16.38 5.29 2.10
CA SER A 370 15.18 5.73 1.37
C SER A 370 14.95 7.23 1.54
N LEU A 371 14.55 7.88 0.47
CA LEU A 371 14.28 9.32 0.46
C LEU A 371 12.80 9.64 0.25
N LEU A 372 12.37 10.78 0.81
CA LEU A 372 11.19 11.50 0.36
C LEU A 372 11.60 12.94 0.04
N ASP A 373 11.52 13.32 -1.23
CA ASP A 373 11.71 14.71 -1.68
C ASP A 373 10.37 15.44 -1.56
N ASP A 374 10.28 16.40 -0.65
CA ASP A 374 9.01 17.11 -0.37
C ASP A 374 8.58 18.02 -1.52
N GLU A 375 9.52 18.57 -2.28
CA GLU A 375 9.22 19.46 -3.41
C GLU A 375 8.60 18.69 -4.58
N THR A 376 9.22 17.60 -4.99
CA THR A 376 8.79 16.77 -6.12
C THR A 376 7.76 15.70 -5.73
N LYS A 377 7.57 15.45 -4.44
CA LYS A 377 6.71 14.38 -3.89
C LYS A 377 7.10 13.00 -4.40
N LEU A 378 8.41 12.78 -4.57
CA LEU A 378 9.00 11.52 -4.97
C LEU A 378 9.54 10.77 -3.74
N VAL A 379 9.32 9.47 -3.74
CA VAL A 379 9.86 8.54 -2.74
C VAL A 379 10.73 7.51 -3.42
N THR A 380 11.73 7.01 -2.69
CA THR A 380 12.67 6.03 -3.23
C THR A 380 12.76 4.78 -2.36
N SER A 381 13.16 3.66 -2.96
CA SER A 381 13.52 2.44 -2.24
C SER A 381 14.55 1.63 -2.99
N ARG A 382 15.56 1.14 -2.28
CA ARG A 382 16.48 0.12 -2.79
C ARG A 382 15.84 -1.25 -2.56
N LEU A 383 15.65 -2.03 -3.63
CA LEU A 383 15.04 -3.36 -3.59
C LEU A 383 16.09 -4.40 -4.01
N GLY A 384 16.63 -5.12 -3.04
CA GLY A 384 17.78 -5.98 -3.24
C GLY A 384 19.03 -5.18 -3.66
N GLU A 385 19.93 -5.80 -4.42
CA GLU A 385 21.18 -5.18 -4.86
C GLU A 385 21.07 -4.52 -6.25
N ASP A 386 20.11 -4.93 -7.03
CA ASP A 386 20.02 -4.66 -8.47
C ASP A 386 18.84 -3.77 -8.90
N ARG A 387 17.98 -3.33 -7.95
CA ARG A 387 16.79 -2.53 -8.28
C ARG A 387 16.69 -1.27 -7.44
N PHE A 388 16.52 -0.14 -8.10
CA PHE A 388 16.23 1.15 -7.47
C PHE A 388 14.87 1.65 -7.92
N ARG A 389 13.93 1.76 -6.98
CA ARG A 389 12.56 2.23 -7.22
C ARG A 389 12.43 3.70 -6.90
N VAL A 390 11.82 4.44 -7.82
CA VAL A 390 11.38 5.82 -7.61
C VAL A 390 9.89 5.91 -7.93
N ALA A 391 9.09 6.44 -7.01
CA ALA A 391 7.65 6.55 -7.16
C ALA A 391 7.14 7.89 -6.67
N GLY A 392 6.04 8.36 -7.25
CA GLY A 392 5.43 9.60 -6.81
C GLY A 392 4.27 10.04 -7.68
N THR A 393 4.03 11.33 -7.68
CA THR A 393 2.98 12.04 -8.41
C THR A 393 1.56 11.57 -8.09
N ALA A 394 0.58 12.38 -8.41
CA ALA A 394 -0.83 12.07 -8.23
C ALA A 394 -1.64 12.61 -9.42
N GLU A 395 -2.53 11.79 -9.98
CA GLU A 395 -3.37 12.18 -11.09
C GLU A 395 -4.83 11.77 -10.83
N PHE A 396 -5.72 12.76 -10.76
CA PHE A 396 -7.18 12.56 -10.61
C PHE A 396 -7.82 12.41 -11.99
N ASN A 397 -7.77 11.20 -12.55
CA ASN A 397 -8.23 10.90 -13.91
C ASN A 397 -9.16 9.67 -13.97
N GLY A 398 -9.87 9.36 -12.89
CA GLY A 398 -10.73 8.18 -12.81
C GLY A 398 -9.93 6.87 -12.95
N VAL A 399 -10.60 5.83 -13.44
CA VAL A 399 -9.97 4.51 -13.66
C VAL A 399 -9.21 4.54 -15.00
N ASN A 400 -8.07 5.25 -15.01
CA ASN A 400 -7.17 5.31 -16.16
C ASN A 400 -5.81 4.71 -15.76
N ARG A 401 -5.33 3.71 -16.51
CA ARG A 401 -4.07 3.01 -16.26
C ARG A 401 -2.96 3.30 -17.27
N ASP A 402 -3.20 4.22 -18.23
CA ASP A 402 -2.22 4.56 -19.23
C ASP A 402 -0.93 5.09 -18.59
N ILE A 403 0.20 4.57 -19.02
CA ILE A 403 1.53 5.03 -18.62
C ILE A 403 1.95 6.11 -19.60
N ARG A 404 1.99 7.36 -19.14
CA ARG A 404 2.30 8.53 -19.96
C ARG A 404 3.79 8.87 -19.87
N ALA A 405 4.43 9.04 -21.01
CA ALA A 405 5.87 9.37 -21.07
C ALA A 405 6.20 10.71 -20.41
N ASP A 406 5.33 11.73 -20.52
CA ASP A 406 5.48 13.03 -19.88
C ASP A 406 5.37 12.97 -18.35
N ARG A 407 4.84 11.88 -17.80
CA ARG A 407 4.78 11.62 -16.35
C ARG A 407 5.92 10.72 -15.85
N ILE A 408 6.53 9.95 -16.72
CA ILE A 408 7.71 9.12 -16.42
C ILE A 408 9.00 9.92 -16.47
N ARG A 409 9.14 10.81 -17.47
CA ARG A 409 10.35 11.62 -17.66
C ARG A 409 10.79 12.39 -16.41
N PRO A 410 9.91 13.09 -15.65
CA PRO A 410 10.32 13.79 -14.43
C PRO A 410 10.94 12.87 -13.37
N LEU A 411 10.53 11.59 -13.30
CA LEU A 411 11.12 10.63 -12.37
C LEU A 411 12.54 10.24 -12.80
N VAL A 412 12.75 10.06 -14.11
CA VAL A 412 14.07 9.75 -14.68
C VAL A 412 15.01 10.94 -14.52
N ASP A 413 14.54 12.15 -14.85
CA ASP A 413 15.30 13.40 -14.72
C ASP A 413 15.72 13.63 -13.25
N TRP A 414 14.84 13.34 -12.31
CA TRP A 414 15.14 13.42 -10.88
C TRP A 414 16.25 12.43 -10.46
N VAL A 415 16.22 11.17 -10.96
CA VAL A 415 17.30 10.21 -10.70
C VAL A 415 18.63 10.72 -11.23
N GLN A 416 18.66 11.24 -12.46
CA GLN A 416 19.88 11.77 -13.07
C GLN A 416 20.46 12.99 -12.33
N GLN A 417 19.58 13.83 -11.76
CA GLN A 417 19.98 15.01 -10.97
C GLN A 417 20.50 14.63 -9.58
N CYS A 418 19.78 13.75 -8.88
CA CYS A 418 20.09 13.41 -7.50
C CYS A 418 21.13 12.28 -7.36
N PHE A 419 21.26 11.42 -8.38
CA PHE A 419 22.16 10.26 -8.41
C PHE A 419 22.85 10.14 -9.78
N PRO A 420 23.74 11.08 -10.14
CA PRO A 420 24.33 11.17 -11.50
C PRO A 420 25.17 9.95 -11.87
N GLY A 421 25.63 9.16 -10.89
CA GLY A 421 26.35 7.88 -11.15
C GLY A 421 25.43 6.70 -11.46
N VAL A 422 24.10 6.85 -11.35
CA VAL A 422 23.15 5.78 -11.66
C VAL A 422 22.77 5.79 -13.14
N SER A 423 23.00 4.67 -13.84
CA SER A 423 22.58 4.52 -15.22
C SER A 423 21.07 4.36 -15.35
N THR A 424 20.43 5.25 -16.06
CA THR A 424 18.99 5.20 -16.37
C THR A 424 18.69 4.58 -17.75
N ARG A 425 19.61 3.76 -18.29
CA ARG A 425 19.42 3.10 -19.58
C ARG A 425 18.33 2.03 -19.58
N GLN A 426 18.14 1.37 -18.44
CA GLN A 426 17.10 0.36 -18.26
C GLN A 426 16.17 0.75 -17.13
N VAL A 427 15.04 1.36 -17.53
CA VAL A 427 13.99 1.81 -16.65
C VAL A 427 12.69 1.11 -17.00
N VAL A 428 12.05 0.48 -16.02
CA VAL A 428 10.74 -0.15 -16.18
C VAL A 428 9.69 0.78 -15.59
N PRO A 429 8.85 1.42 -16.42
CA PRO A 429 7.79 2.30 -15.94
C PRO A 429 6.56 1.52 -15.48
N TRP A 430 5.85 2.06 -14.51
CA TRP A 430 4.59 1.50 -14.03
C TRP A 430 3.64 2.62 -13.54
N ALA A 431 2.34 2.32 -13.53
CA ALA A 431 1.33 3.18 -12.95
C ALA A 431 0.28 2.37 -12.20
N GLY A 432 -0.15 2.86 -11.04
CA GLY A 432 -1.17 2.23 -10.22
C GLY A 432 -2.18 3.22 -9.65
N LEU A 433 -3.34 2.70 -9.26
CA LEU A 433 -4.47 3.48 -8.76
C LEU A 433 -4.54 3.37 -7.23
N ARG A 434 -4.12 4.43 -6.53
CA ARG A 434 -4.26 4.51 -5.07
C ARG A 434 -5.74 4.63 -4.70
N PRO A 435 -6.27 3.78 -3.82
CA PRO A 435 -7.66 3.85 -3.38
C PRO A 435 -7.81 4.92 -2.29
N MET A 436 -8.01 6.18 -2.68
CA MET A 436 -8.01 7.32 -1.78
C MET A 436 -9.39 7.58 -1.18
N MET A 437 -9.51 7.53 0.15
CA MET A 437 -10.67 8.07 0.86
C MET A 437 -10.57 9.61 0.95
N PRO A 438 -11.70 10.34 1.02
CA PRO A 438 -11.66 11.80 1.09
C PRO A 438 -11.03 12.36 2.36
N ASP A 439 -11.20 11.69 3.48
CA ASP A 439 -10.63 12.05 4.78
C ASP A 439 -9.22 11.48 5.01
N MET A 440 -8.68 10.76 4.01
CA MET A 440 -7.37 10.09 4.01
C MET A 440 -7.25 8.92 4.99
N MET A 441 -8.34 8.56 5.69
CA MET A 441 -8.38 7.43 6.61
C MET A 441 -8.90 6.16 5.91
N PRO A 442 -8.36 4.97 6.20
CA PRO A 442 -8.91 3.73 5.67
C PRO A 442 -10.30 3.45 6.23
N LYS A 443 -11.18 2.88 5.42
CA LYS A 443 -12.45 2.33 5.89
C LYS A 443 -12.19 0.93 6.45
N VAL A 444 -12.16 0.83 7.78
CA VAL A 444 -12.04 -0.43 8.52
C VAL A 444 -13.28 -0.57 9.40
N GLY A 445 -14.00 -1.70 9.30
CA GLY A 445 -15.17 -1.90 10.14
C GLY A 445 -16.36 -2.55 9.42
N ARG A 446 -17.50 -2.59 10.13
CA ARG A 446 -18.76 -3.16 9.62
C ARG A 446 -19.42 -2.25 8.59
N GLY A 447 -20.14 -2.86 7.65
CA GLY A 447 -21.09 -2.21 6.78
C GLY A 447 -22.48 -2.09 7.44
N ARG A 448 -23.47 -1.77 6.61
CA ARG A 448 -24.87 -1.69 7.02
C ARG A 448 -25.43 -3.05 7.42
N GLN A 449 -25.05 -4.10 6.72
CA GLN A 449 -25.41 -5.48 7.04
C GLN A 449 -24.42 -6.05 8.07
N ALA A 450 -24.90 -6.87 9.01
CA ALA A 450 -24.14 -7.37 10.13
C ALA A 450 -22.93 -8.25 9.73
N ASN A 451 -23.01 -8.91 8.59
CA ASN A 451 -22.01 -9.83 8.04
C ASN A 451 -21.18 -9.22 6.89
N VAL A 452 -21.25 -7.89 6.70
CA VAL A 452 -20.48 -7.16 5.71
C VAL A 452 -19.41 -6.32 6.40
N PHE A 453 -18.17 -6.43 5.93
CA PHE A 453 -17.01 -5.72 6.48
C PHE A 453 -16.18 -5.08 5.39
N TYR A 454 -15.42 -4.06 5.76
CA TYR A 454 -14.53 -3.31 4.88
C TYR A 454 -13.14 -3.22 5.49
N ASN A 455 -12.11 -3.46 4.68
CA ASN A 455 -10.73 -3.08 4.96
C ASN A 455 -10.12 -2.52 3.66
N THR A 456 -10.37 -1.24 3.40
CA THR A 456 -10.10 -0.61 2.10
C THR A 456 -9.86 0.88 2.22
N GLY A 457 -9.46 1.53 1.12
CA GLY A 457 -9.35 2.99 1.09
C GLY A 457 -8.07 3.55 1.70
N HIS A 458 -7.03 2.75 1.85
CA HIS A 458 -5.75 3.10 2.52
C HIS A 458 -4.91 4.16 1.79
N GLY A 459 -5.35 4.62 0.63
CA GLY A 459 -4.65 5.66 -0.11
C GLY A 459 -3.22 5.29 -0.49
N HIS A 460 -2.27 6.15 -0.14
CA HIS A 460 -0.86 5.95 -0.42
C HIS A 460 -0.11 5.15 0.64
N LEU A 461 -0.75 4.85 1.77
CA LEU A 461 -0.17 4.13 2.92
C LEU A 461 -0.65 2.69 3.04
N GLY A 462 -1.23 2.11 1.98
CA GLY A 462 -1.83 0.78 2.03
C GLY A 462 -0.91 -0.30 2.58
N TRP A 463 0.37 -0.28 2.24
CA TRP A 463 1.33 -1.21 2.82
C TRP A 463 1.64 -0.89 4.28
N THR A 464 1.98 0.38 4.54
CA THR A 464 2.32 0.87 5.88
C THR A 464 1.25 0.56 6.93
N LEU A 465 -0.04 0.59 6.55
CA LEU A 465 -1.16 0.41 7.49
C LEU A 465 -1.78 -0.99 7.49
N SER A 466 -1.47 -1.82 6.47
CA SER A 466 -2.23 -3.05 6.17
C SER A 466 -2.31 -4.04 7.32
N ALA A 467 -1.22 -4.27 8.04
CA ALA A 467 -1.18 -5.29 9.08
C ALA A 467 -2.01 -4.88 10.31
N ALA A 468 -1.94 -3.61 10.77
CA ALA A 468 -2.77 -3.14 11.87
C ALA A 468 -4.25 -3.12 11.51
N THR A 469 -4.60 -2.64 10.31
CA THR A 469 -6.00 -2.60 9.88
C THR A 469 -6.59 -3.99 9.69
N ALA A 470 -5.79 -4.96 9.28
CA ALA A 470 -6.20 -6.36 9.17
C ALA A 470 -6.41 -6.99 10.56
N ASP A 471 -5.51 -6.71 11.50
CA ASP A 471 -5.61 -7.21 12.87
C ASP A 471 -6.83 -6.66 13.59
N LEU A 472 -7.04 -5.33 13.53
CA LEU A 472 -8.23 -4.66 14.06
C LEU A 472 -9.53 -5.21 13.46
N LEU A 473 -9.55 -5.47 12.15
CA LEU A 473 -10.71 -6.08 11.52
C LEU A 473 -10.92 -7.51 12.02
N GLY A 474 -9.85 -8.28 12.18
CA GLY A 474 -9.91 -9.64 12.73
C GLY A 474 -10.50 -9.67 14.14
N GLU A 475 -10.10 -8.74 15.00
CA GLU A 475 -10.69 -8.56 16.34
C GLU A 475 -12.18 -8.20 16.27
N LEU A 476 -12.55 -7.27 15.39
CA LEU A 476 -13.94 -6.87 15.20
C LEU A 476 -14.83 -8.02 14.74
N VAL A 477 -14.33 -8.83 13.79
CA VAL A 477 -15.04 -10.00 13.25
C VAL A 477 -15.17 -11.09 14.34
N ALA A 478 -14.12 -11.31 15.12
CA ALA A 478 -14.13 -12.26 16.23
C ALA A 478 -15.00 -11.80 17.43
N GLY A 479 -15.52 -10.57 17.41
CA GLY A 479 -16.32 -10.01 18.50
C GLY A 479 -15.50 -9.52 19.69
N ALA A 480 -14.17 -9.47 19.58
CA ALA A 480 -13.30 -8.85 20.57
C ALA A 480 -13.47 -7.33 20.57
N ALA A 481 -13.47 -6.70 21.73
CA ALA A 481 -13.48 -5.24 21.84
C ALA A 481 -12.14 -4.72 21.31
N ALA A 482 -12.18 -3.75 20.39
CA ALA A 482 -10.98 -3.07 19.95
C ALA A 482 -10.25 -2.44 21.15
N PRO A 483 -8.90 -2.53 21.24
CA PRO A 483 -8.15 -1.88 22.30
C PRO A 483 -8.54 -0.41 22.41
N SER A 484 -8.79 0.06 23.60
CA SER A 484 -9.27 1.43 23.88
C SER A 484 -8.32 2.55 23.41
N SER A 485 -7.10 2.20 23.01
CA SER A 485 -6.09 3.11 22.46
C SER A 485 -6.20 3.37 20.96
N VAL A 486 -6.99 2.58 20.23
CA VAL A 486 -7.17 2.71 18.78
C VAL A 486 -8.66 2.85 18.48
N ARG A 487 -9.23 4.00 18.80
CA ARG A 487 -10.55 4.38 18.28
C ARG A 487 -10.34 4.90 16.87
N LEU A 488 -10.54 4.04 15.88
CA LEU A 488 -10.82 4.53 14.53
C LEU A 488 -12.04 5.45 14.62
N PRO A 489 -11.99 6.66 14.07
CA PRO A 489 -13.17 7.50 14.05
C PRO A 489 -14.26 6.70 13.33
N VAL A 490 -15.27 6.26 14.09
CA VAL A 490 -16.49 5.72 13.52
C VAL A 490 -17.02 6.86 12.66
N THR A 491 -16.90 6.75 11.35
CA THR A 491 -17.62 7.66 10.46
C THR A 491 -19.09 7.47 10.78
N ALA A 492 -19.63 8.35 11.63
CA ALA A 492 -21.06 8.41 11.85
C ALA A 492 -21.71 8.43 10.47
N ALA A 493 -22.51 7.43 10.18
CA ALA A 493 -23.37 7.46 9.01
C ALA A 493 -24.23 8.70 9.21
N ALA A 494 -23.91 9.77 8.48
CA ALA A 494 -24.82 10.89 8.35
C ALA A 494 -26.09 10.32 7.73
N ALA A 495 -27.18 10.44 8.49
CA ALA A 495 -28.54 10.12 8.10
C ALA A 495 -28.97 10.92 6.86
#